data_661f6f51d0303c07be384e094ee2ef2c
#
_entry.id   661f6f51d0303c07be384e094ee2ef2c
#
_cell.length_a   1.000
_cell.length_b   1.000
_cell.length_c   1.000
_cell.angle_alpha   90.00
_cell.angle_beta   90.00
_cell.angle_gamma   90.00
#
_symmetry.space_group_name_H-M   'P 1'
#
loop_
_entity.id
_entity.type
_entity.pdbx_description
1 polymer ?
#
loop_
_entity_poly.entity_id
_entity_poly.type
_entity_poly.pdbx_seq_one_letter_code
_entity_poly.pdbx_strand_id
1 'polypeptide(L)'
;MPKASEIKKNNTIVFNGKTCIVRDIDRSVPQGRAGGSIYRMRMYDVVSGAKFDETFKDSDMLEMADLVRRPAMFSYIDGDEYVFLDKEDYTPYHLNKESIADEVLFINEDTDGLLVVIVSDVPVALDLPMSVELEVTETDPSIKGASATSRTKPATLSTGLVVQVPEYISTG
;
A
#
# COMPACT_ATOMS: atom_id res chain seq x y z
N MET A 1 -4.43 -13.82 -19.41
CA MET A 1 -4.79 -12.37 -19.32
C MET A 1 -6.09 -12.24 -18.55
N PRO A 2 -6.07 -11.61 -17.37
CA PRO A 2 -7.29 -11.40 -16.62
C PRO A 2 -8.18 -10.31 -17.25
N LYS A 3 -9.46 -10.32 -16.91
CA LYS A 3 -10.39 -9.25 -17.28
C LYS A 3 -10.18 -8.03 -16.37
N ALA A 4 -10.59 -6.86 -16.83
CA ALA A 4 -10.52 -5.64 -16.03
C ALA A 4 -11.23 -5.77 -14.66
N SER A 5 -12.32 -6.56 -14.60
CA SER A 5 -13.04 -6.87 -13.36
C SER A 5 -12.25 -7.69 -12.33
N GLU A 6 -11.20 -8.37 -12.77
CA GLU A 6 -10.35 -9.22 -11.92
C GLU A 6 -9.11 -8.49 -11.40
N ILE A 7 -8.82 -7.31 -11.93
CA ILE A 7 -7.69 -6.48 -11.50
C ILE A 7 -7.95 -5.91 -10.11
N LYS A 8 -6.93 -5.95 -9.28
CA LYS A 8 -6.96 -5.42 -7.92
C LYS A 8 -5.94 -4.30 -7.74
N LYS A 9 -6.14 -3.51 -6.70
CA LYS A 9 -5.15 -2.53 -6.25
C LYS A 9 -3.79 -3.19 -6.05
N ASN A 10 -2.73 -2.51 -6.47
CA ASN A 10 -1.34 -2.97 -6.48
C ASN A 10 -1.01 -4.08 -7.50
N ASN A 11 -1.95 -4.48 -8.36
CA ASN A 11 -1.59 -5.29 -9.51
C ASN A 11 -0.73 -4.47 -10.49
N THR A 12 0.14 -5.18 -11.20
CA THR A 12 0.97 -4.59 -12.26
C THR A 12 0.52 -5.13 -13.61
N ILE A 13 0.26 -4.23 -14.52
CA ILE A 13 -0.22 -4.55 -15.87
C ILE A 13 0.67 -3.91 -16.93
N VAL A 14 0.68 -4.49 -18.11
CA VAL A 14 1.29 -3.87 -19.29
C VAL A 14 0.19 -3.11 -20.04
N PHE A 15 0.36 -1.81 -20.17
CA PHE A 15 -0.56 -0.94 -20.89
C PHE A 15 0.20 -0.04 -21.86
N ASN A 16 -0.16 -0.09 -23.14
CA ASN A 16 0.53 0.64 -24.21
C ASN A 16 2.07 0.46 -24.22
N GLY A 17 2.52 -0.78 -23.96
CA GLY A 17 3.94 -1.12 -23.91
C GLY A 17 4.68 -0.63 -22.65
N LYS A 18 3.95 -0.10 -21.66
CA LYS A 18 4.50 0.37 -20.40
C LYS A 18 4.05 -0.53 -19.27
N THR A 19 4.93 -0.78 -18.32
CA THR A 19 4.56 -1.49 -17.08
C THR A 19 3.98 -0.49 -16.09
N CYS A 20 2.77 -0.73 -15.67
CA CYS A 20 2.02 0.17 -14.81
C CYS A 20 1.54 -0.54 -13.54
N ILE A 21 1.61 0.14 -12.41
CA ILE A 21 0.99 -0.32 -11.17
C ILE A 21 -0.37 0.35 -10.98
N VAL A 22 -1.39 -0.46 -10.69
CA VAL A 22 -2.74 0.03 -10.41
C VAL A 22 -2.84 0.46 -8.96
N ARG A 23 -3.06 1.74 -8.71
CA ARG A 23 -3.13 2.29 -7.34
C ARG A 23 -4.54 2.46 -6.83
N ASP A 24 -5.50 2.70 -7.72
CA ASP A 24 -6.89 2.89 -7.34
C ASP A 24 -7.81 2.40 -8.44
N ILE A 25 -8.98 1.91 -8.06
CA ILE A 25 -9.98 1.37 -8.99
C ILE A 25 -11.37 1.87 -8.57
N ASP A 26 -12.00 2.64 -9.45
CA ASP A 26 -13.39 3.07 -9.31
C ASP A 26 -14.28 2.27 -10.26
N ARG A 27 -15.25 1.58 -9.70
CA ARG A 27 -16.24 0.84 -10.47
C ARG A 27 -17.51 1.67 -10.62
N SER A 28 -17.98 1.84 -11.84
CA SER A 28 -19.28 2.43 -12.13
C SER A 28 -20.14 1.48 -12.97
N VAL A 29 -21.43 1.52 -12.73
CA VAL A 29 -22.41 0.77 -13.52
C VAL A 29 -23.24 1.79 -14.30
N PRO A 30 -23.14 1.83 -15.64
CA PRO A 30 -23.95 2.72 -16.44
C PRO A 30 -25.44 2.41 -16.27
N GLN A 31 -26.26 3.44 -16.14
CA GLN A 31 -27.72 3.27 -16.14
C GLN A 31 -28.19 2.94 -17.57
N GLY A 32 -28.47 1.67 -17.84
CA GLY A 32 -28.98 1.24 -19.14
C GLY A 32 -28.91 -0.28 -19.34
N ARG A 33 -29.82 -0.81 -20.17
CA ARG A 33 -30.05 -2.26 -20.36
C ARG A 33 -28.92 -3.04 -21.05
N ALA A 34 -27.82 -2.43 -21.46
CA ALA A 34 -26.79 -3.08 -22.26
C ALA A 34 -25.34 -2.76 -21.82
N GLY A 35 -25.14 -2.14 -20.68
CA GLY A 35 -23.79 -1.73 -20.25
C GLY A 35 -23.23 -2.61 -19.14
N GLY A 36 -22.17 -3.34 -19.41
CA GLY A 36 -21.33 -3.93 -18.36
C GLY A 36 -20.71 -2.86 -17.47
N SER A 37 -20.17 -3.26 -16.33
CA SER A 37 -19.46 -2.36 -15.43
C SER A 37 -18.26 -1.69 -16.14
N ILE A 38 -17.99 -0.46 -15.76
CA ILE A 38 -16.83 0.31 -16.22
C ILE A 38 -15.89 0.46 -15.03
N TYR A 39 -14.61 0.23 -15.27
CA TYR A 39 -13.54 0.32 -14.29
C TYR A 39 -12.60 1.46 -14.66
N ARG A 40 -12.59 2.52 -13.87
CA ARG A 40 -11.61 3.58 -13.98
C ARG A 40 -10.44 3.24 -13.07
N MET A 41 -9.28 3.05 -13.66
CA MET A 41 -8.06 2.68 -12.95
C MET A 41 -7.08 3.84 -12.96
N ARG A 42 -6.64 4.23 -11.76
CA ARG A 42 -5.52 5.16 -11.61
C ARG A 42 -4.25 4.35 -11.58
N MET A 43 -3.37 4.65 -12.51
CA MET A 43 -2.15 3.88 -12.73
C MET A 43 -0.91 4.78 -12.70
N TYR A 44 0.22 4.16 -12.42
CA TYR A 44 1.53 4.79 -12.44
C TYR A 44 2.46 3.98 -13.33
N ASP A 45 3.13 4.65 -14.26
CA ASP A 45 4.23 4.05 -15.00
C ASP A 45 5.39 3.80 -14.03
N VAL A 46 5.84 2.56 -13.91
CA VAL A 46 6.89 2.19 -12.96
C VAL A 46 8.26 2.77 -13.30
N VAL A 47 8.50 3.14 -14.55
CA VAL A 47 9.78 3.68 -15.00
C VAL A 47 9.82 5.21 -14.83
N SER A 48 8.78 5.91 -15.30
CA SER A 48 8.74 7.38 -15.30
C SER A 48 8.04 7.96 -14.06
N GLY A 49 7.27 7.17 -13.32
CA GLY A 49 6.43 7.63 -12.22
C GLY A 49 5.22 8.45 -12.67
N ALA A 50 4.98 8.56 -13.98
CA ALA A 50 3.85 9.31 -14.51
C ALA A 50 2.52 8.71 -14.07
N LYS A 51 1.63 9.56 -13.59
CA LYS A 51 0.27 9.20 -13.16
C LYS A 51 -0.68 9.40 -14.33
N PHE A 52 -1.59 8.45 -14.52
CA PHE A 52 -2.67 8.58 -15.49
C PHE A 52 -3.87 7.73 -15.12
N ASP A 53 -5.03 8.10 -15.60
CA ASP A 53 -6.27 7.38 -15.39
C ASP A 53 -6.72 6.78 -16.72
N GLU A 54 -7.09 5.51 -16.71
CA GLU A 54 -7.67 4.82 -17.86
C GLU A 54 -8.98 4.12 -17.47
N THR A 55 -9.86 4.02 -18.45
CA THR A 55 -11.17 3.41 -18.27
C THR A 55 -11.27 2.14 -19.09
N PHE A 56 -11.63 1.05 -18.44
CA PHE A 56 -11.77 -0.27 -19.05
C PHE A 56 -13.21 -0.78 -18.89
N LYS A 57 -13.66 -1.54 -19.88
CA LYS A 57 -14.91 -2.30 -19.77
C LYS A 57 -14.65 -3.60 -19.01
N ASP A 58 -15.69 -4.12 -18.40
CA ASP A 58 -15.64 -5.40 -17.64
C ASP A 58 -14.96 -6.53 -18.43
N SER A 59 -15.23 -6.61 -19.72
CA SER A 59 -14.71 -7.65 -20.62
C SER A 59 -13.32 -7.40 -21.18
N ASP A 60 -12.73 -6.22 -20.96
CA ASP A 60 -11.41 -5.90 -21.51
C ASP A 60 -10.35 -6.81 -20.85
N MET A 61 -9.50 -7.40 -21.69
CA MET A 61 -8.41 -8.26 -21.24
C MET A 61 -7.15 -7.43 -21.04
N LEU A 62 -6.53 -7.58 -19.88
CA LEU A 62 -5.32 -6.85 -19.52
C LEU A 62 -4.15 -7.82 -19.33
N GLU A 63 -3.01 -7.45 -19.87
CA GLU A 63 -1.78 -8.22 -19.70
C GLU A 63 -1.17 -7.91 -18.32
N MET A 64 -0.89 -8.96 -17.53
CA MET A 64 -0.19 -8.81 -16.26
C MET A 64 1.32 -8.74 -16.52
N ALA A 65 1.99 -7.81 -15.84
CA ALA A 65 3.44 -7.78 -15.83
C ALA A 65 3.99 -8.80 -14.83
N ASP A 66 5.12 -9.38 -15.13
CA ASP A 66 5.84 -10.25 -14.20
C ASP A 66 6.34 -9.41 -13.02
N LEU A 67 6.08 -9.91 -11.82
CA LEU A 67 6.54 -9.27 -10.60
C LEU A 67 7.21 -10.29 -9.67
N VAL A 68 8.17 -9.81 -8.90
CA VAL A 68 8.87 -10.58 -7.87
C VAL A 68 8.68 -9.85 -6.54
N ARG A 69 8.44 -10.61 -5.48
CA ARG A 69 8.43 -10.11 -4.10
C ARG A 69 9.65 -10.60 -3.37
N ARG A 70 10.39 -9.68 -2.77
CA ARG A 70 11.61 -10.00 -2.03
C ARG A 70 11.45 -9.61 -0.58
N PRO A 71 11.72 -10.53 0.38
CA PRO A 71 11.77 -10.17 1.79
C PRO A 71 12.84 -9.12 2.05
N ALA A 72 12.46 -8.03 2.69
CA ALA A 72 13.35 -6.91 2.94
C ALA A 72 13.12 -6.32 4.34
N MET A 73 14.10 -5.55 4.78
CA MET A 73 14.03 -4.78 6.02
C MET A 73 14.27 -3.30 5.73
N PHE A 74 13.58 -2.43 6.45
CA PHE A 74 13.85 -1.00 6.40
C PHE A 74 15.26 -0.71 6.93
N SER A 75 16.01 0.15 6.24
CA SER A 75 17.36 0.51 6.62
C SER A 75 17.47 2.00 6.98
N TYR A 76 17.29 2.88 6.02
CA TYR A 76 17.42 4.33 6.25
C TYR A 76 16.64 5.14 5.22
N ILE A 77 16.56 6.44 5.45
CA ILE A 77 15.96 7.41 4.52
C ILE A 77 17.09 8.19 3.86
N ASP A 78 17.03 8.27 2.54
CA ASP A 78 17.97 9.06 1.71
C ASP A 78 17.19 10.10 0.91
N GLY A 79 17.12 11.32 1.41
CA GLY A 79 16.32 12.39 0.80
C GLY A 79 14.83 12.04 0.73
N ASP A 80 14.31 11.91 -0.48
CA ASP A 80 12.91 11.54 -0.75
C ASP A 80 12.71 10.03 -0.95
N GLU A 81 13.72 9.23 -0.67
CA GLU A 81 13.70 7.79 -0.85
C GLU A 81 13.85 7.05 0.48
N TYR A 82 13.09 5.96 0.62
CA TYR A 82 13.26 4.99 1.68
C TYR A 82 14.06 3.81 1.15
N VAL A 83 15.12 3.45 1.86
CA VAL A 83 16.01 2.35 1.46
C VAL A 83 15.72 1.12 2.30
N PHE A 84 15.42 0.03 1.60
CA PHE A 84 15.19 -1.29 2.16
C PHE A 84 16.32 -2.22 1.72
N LEU A 85 16.75 -3.10 2.59
CA LEU A 85 17.76 -4.11 2.26
C LEU A 85 17.09 -5.48 2.12
N ASP A 86 17.46 -6.18 1.05
CA ASP A 86 17.09 -7.58 0.87
C ASP A 86 17.59 -8.43 2.03
N LYS A 87 16.75 -9.28 2.59
CA LYS A 87 17.14 -10.13 3.73
C LYS A 87 18.11 -11.25 3.37
N GLU A 88 18.20 -11.62 2.10
CA GLU A 88 19.07 -12.70 1.66
C GLU A 88 20.44 -12.20 1.23
N ASP A 89 20.50 -11.17 0.38
CA ASP A 89 21.73 -10.70 -0.24
C ASP A 89 22.09 -9.25 0.08
N TYR A 90 21.28 -8.56 0.91
CA TYR A 90 21.48 -7.17 1.30
C TYR A 90 21.47 -6.17 0.14
N THR A 91 20.87 -6.54 -0.99
CA THR A 91 20.68 -5.60 -2.10
C THR A 91 19.80 -4.43 -1.65
N PRO A 92 20.25 -3.17 -1.87
CA PRO A 92 19.43 -2.01 -1.51
C PRO A 92 18.34 -1.78 -2.54
N TYR A 93 17.11 -1.55 -2.05
CA TYR A 93 15.96 -1.15 -2.83
C TYR A 93 15.54 0.26 -2.44
N HIS A 94 15.49 1.15 -3.40
CA HIS A 94 15.08 2.54 -3.21
C HIS A 94 13.62 2.70 -3.63
N LEU A 95 12.77 3.10 -2.69
CA LEU A 95 11.37 3.40 -2.94
C LEU A 95 11.11 4.88 -2.66
N ASN A 96 10.49 5.57 -3.62
CA ASN A 96 10.14 6.96 -3.45
C ASN A 96 9.10 7.14 -2.34
N LYS A 97 9.28 8.15 -1.52
CA LYS A 97 8.40 8.50 -0.40
C LYS A 97 6.93 8.61 -0.82
N GLU A 98 6.65 9.19 -1.97
CA GLU A 98 5.27 9.34 -2.46
C GLU A 98 4.64 7.99 -2.83
N SER A 99 5.43 7.04 -3.32
CA SER A 99 4.96 5.70 -3.71
C SER A 99 4.52 4.85 -2.53
N ILE A 100 5.08 5.09 -1.36
CA ILE A 100 4.83 4.33 -0.12
C ILE A 100 4.35 5.22 1.04
N ALA A 101 3.73 6.35 0.72
CA ALA A 101 3.32 7.35 1.73
C ALA A 101 2.39 6.77 2.81
N ASP A 102 1.51 5.85 2.44
CA ASP A 102 0.62 5.19 3.41
C ASP A 102 1.35 4.09 4.18
N GLU A 103 2.18 3.32 3.50
CA GLU A 103 2.89 2.18 4.07
C GLU A 103 3.92 2.59 5.13
N VAL A 104 4.59 3.72 4.95
CA VAL A 104 5.61 4.21 5.90
C VAL A 104 5.06 4.51 7.29
N LEU A 105 3.76 4.77 7.41
CA LEU A 105 3.09 4.99 8.69
C LEU A 105 2.95 3.71 9.54
N PHE A 106 3.19 2.55 8.94
CA PHE A 106 3.07 1.25 9.60
C PHE A 106 4.41 0.54 9.82
N ILE A 107 5.53 1.16 9.45
CA ILE A 107 6.85 0.53 9.52
C ILE A 107 7.81 1.28 10.43
N ASN A 108 8.69 0.52 11.07
CA ASN A 108 9.86 0.99 11.79
C ASN A 108 11.05 0.06 11.49
N GLU A 109 12.18 0.30 12.12
CA GLU A 109 13.40 -0.51 11.94
C GLU A 109 13.22 -1.98 12.36
N ASP A 110 12.28 -2.26 13.26
CA ASP A 110 12.03 -3.59 13.80
C ASP A 110 10.90 -4.34 13.08
N THR A 111 10.27 -3.72 12.09
CA THR A 111 9.15 -4.33 11.37
C THR A 111 9.63 -5.51 10.54
N ASP A 112 9.10 -6.70 10.84
CA ASP A 112 9.35 -7.92 10.09
C ASP A 112 8.22 -8.23 9.11
N GLY A 113 8.50 -9.06 8.10
CA GLY A 113 7.51 -9.49 7.11
C GLY A 113 7.26 -8.51 5.97
N LEU A 114 8.11 -7.50 5.80
CA LEU A 114 8.05 -6.59 4.66
C LEU A 114 8.50 -7.29 3.37
N LEU A 115 7.76 -7.03 2.28
CA LEU A 115 8.10 -7.51 0.95
C LEU A 115 8.23 -6.32 0.00
N VAL A 116 9.38 -6.18 -0.65
CA VAL A 116 9.53 -5.22 -1.75
C VAL A 116 9.06 -5.87 -3.04
N VAL A 117 8.14 -5.19 -3.71
CA VAL A 117 7.60 -5.61 -5.02
C VAL A 117 8.48 -5.04 -6.11
N ILE A 118 9.03 -5.91 -6.94
CA ILE A 118 9.95 -5.59 -8.03
C ILE A 118 9.32 -6.00 -9.35
N VAL A 119 9.30 -5.07 -10.29
CA VAL A 119 8.79 -5.29 -11.64
C VAL A 119 9.87 -4.88 -12.63
N SER A 120 10.26 -5.79 -13.52
CA SER A 120 11.33 -5.56 -14.50
C SER A 120 12.60 -4.98 -13.85
N ASP A 121 13.03 -5.58 -12.74
CA ASP A 121 14.20 -5.19 -11.94
C ASP A 121 14.10 -3.81 -11.26
N VAL A 122 12.91 -3.20 -11.25
CA VAL A 122 12.66 -1.91 -10.59
C VAL A 122 11.78 -2.11 -9.36
N PRO A 123 12.21 -1.69 -8.16
CA PRO A 123 11.34 -1.70 -6.98
C PRO A 123 10.24 -0.66 -7.14
N VAL A 124 8.97 -1.08 -6.97
CA VAL A 124 7.81 -0.25 -7.28
C VAL A 124 6.83 -0.09 -6.12
N ALA A 125 6.83 -1.02 -5.18
CA ALA A 125 5.88 -1.02 -4.07
C ALA A 125 6.43 -1.77 -2.86
N LEU A 126 5.76 -1.60 -1.74
CA LEU A 126 6.04 -2.28 -0.49
C LEU A 126 4.75 -2.98 -0.02
N ASP A 127 4.82 -4.28 0.18
CA ASP A 127 3.76 -5.04 0.82
C ASP A 127 4.03 -5.16 2.31
N LEU A 128 3.02 -4.82 3.11
CA LEU A 128 3.07 -4.91 4.57
C LEU A 128 2.66 -6.30 5.05
N PRO A 129 3.15 -6.75 6.23
CA PRO A 129 2.58 -7.92 6.89
C PRO A 129 1.13 -7.63 7.32
N MET A 130 0.40 -8.68 7.69
CA MET A 130 -1.01 -8.55 8.11
C MET A 130 -1.17 -7.74 9.41
N SER A 131 -0.16 -7.73 10.26
CA SER A 131 -0.12 -6.96 11.50
C SER A 131 1.28 -6.42 11.75
N VAL A 132 1.36 -5.27 12.41
CA VAL A 132 2.61 -4.64 12.81
C VAL A 132 2.54 -4.28 14.29
N GLU A 133 3.70 -4.17 14.93
CA GLU A 133 3.82 -3.71 16.32
C GLU A 133 4.42 -2.31 16.32
N LEU A 134 3.69 -1.36 16.89
CA LEU A 134 4.12 0.03 17.01
C LEU A 134 3.87 0.53 18.44
N GLU A 135 4.80 1.31 18.95
CA GLU A 135 4.68 1.92 20.26
C GLU A 135 3.63 3.05 20.25
N VAL A 136 2.80 3.08 21.28
CA VAL A 136 1.90 4.22 21.54
C VAL A 136 2.70 5.31 22.24
N THR A 137 2.95 6.42 21.56
CA THR A 137 3.74 7.54 22.09
C THR A 137 2.88 8.53 22.86
N GLU A 138 1.62 8.70 22.45
CA GLU A 138 0.69 9.64 23.08
C GLU A 138 -0.76 9.11 22.99
N THR A 139 -1.44 9.13 24.11
CA THR A 139 -2.89 8.85 24.17
C THR A 139 -3.46 9.45 25.44
N ASP A 140 -4.77 9.66 25.46
CA ASP A 140 -5.45 10.14 26.66
C ASP A 140 -5.39 9.10 27.79
N PRO A 141 -5.38 9.54 29.06
CA PRO A 141 -5.41 8.63 30.20
C PRO A 141 -6.62 7.69 30.16
N SER A 142 -6.43 6.46 30.61
CA SER A 142 -7.53 5.52 30.75
C SER A 142 -8.46 5.98 31.89
N ILE A 143 -9.75 6.08 31.62
CA ILE A 143 -10.76 6.44 32.63
C ILE A 143 -11.19 5.15 33.35
N LYS A 144 -10.83 5.02 34.61
CA LYS A 144 -11.33 3.92 35.47
C LYS A 144 -12.82 4.14 35.72
N GLY A 145 -13.64 3.13 35.41
CA GLY A 145 -15.07 3.13 35.70
C GLY A 145 -15.95 3.62 34.56
N ALA A 146 -15.41 3.85 33.37
CA ALA A 146 -16.24 4.03 32.20
C ALA A 146 -17.04 2.77 31.93
N SER A 147 -18.35 2.91 31.82
CA SER A 147 -19.27 1.80 31.51
C SER A 147 -18.81 1.04 30.25
N ALA A 148 -19.09 -0.26 30.22
CA ALA A 148 -18.69 -1.23 29.18
C ALA A 148 -19.20 -0.95 27.75
N THR A 149 -19.60 0.26 27.41
CA THR A 149 -19.84 0.69 26.05
C THR A 149 -18.50 0.92 25.38
N SER A 150 -18.30 0.28 24.26
CA SER A 150 -17.12 0.30 23.39
C SER A 150 -16.71 1.73 22.97
N ARG A 151 -16.17 2.49 23.92
CA ARG A 151 -15.58 3.80 23.63
C ARG A 151 -14.18 3.61 23.11
N THR A 152 -13.85 4.39 22.11
CA THR A 152 -12.50 4.47 21.58
C THR A 152 -11.94 5.88 21.81
N LYS A 153 -10.63 5.97 21.83
CA LYS A 153 -9.89 7.22 21.92
C LYS A 153 -8.77 7.24 20.89
N PRO A 154 -8.32 8.42 20.46
CA PRO A 154 -7.18 8.51 19.56
C PRO A 154 -5.88 8.16 20.32
N ALA A 155 -5.00 7.45 19.63
CA ALA A 155 -3.64 7.18 20.07
C ALA A 155 -2.66 7.50 18.94
N THR A 156 -1.61 8.24 19.25
CA THR A 156 -0.51 8.53 18.33
C THR A 156 0.57 7.48 18.50
N LEU A 157 0.98 6.88 17.40
CA LEU A 157 2.00 5.85 17.35
C LEU A 157 3.38 6.45 17.05
N SER A 158 4.43 5.67 17.28
CA SER A 158 5.82 6.09 17.06
C SER A 158 6.14 6.57 15.63
N THR A 159 5.35 6.16 14.66
CA THR A 159 5.47 6.58 13.26
C THR A 159 4.71 7.88 12.94
N GLY A 160 3.97 8.43 13.89
CA GLY A 160 3.07 9.56 13.69
C GLY A 160 1.66 9.20 13.25
N LEU A 161 1.39 7.92 13.01
CA LEU A 161 0.05 7.44 12.69
C LEU A 161 -0.87 7.60 13.90
N VAL A 162 -2.09 8.12 13.68
CA VAL A 162 -3.13 8.21 14.70
C VAL A 162 -4.19 7.15 14.44
N VAL A 163 -4.45 6.31 15.43
CA VAL A 163 -5.44 5.23 15.35
C VAL A 163 -6.44 5.32 16.50
N GLN A 164 -7.62 4.77 16.29
CA GLN A 164 -8.61 4.63 17.35
C GLN A 164 -8.35 3.36 18.15
N VAL A 165 -8.16 3.50 19.43
CA VAL A 165 -7.88 2.38 20.35
C VAL A 165 -8.93 2.32 21.45
N PRO A 166 -9.14 1.14 22.07
CA PRO A 166 -9.98 1.04 23.26
C PRO A 166 -9.46 1.92 24.41
N GLU A 167 -10.36 2.37 25.26
CA GLU A 167 -10.01 3.32 26.35
C GLU A 167 -8.99 2.79 27.36
N TYR A 168 -8.84 1.48 27.50
CA TYR A 168 -7.87 0.87 28.41
C TYR A 168 -6.42 0.89 27.90
N ILE A 169 -6.20 1.25 26.66
CA ILE A 169 -4.84 1.34 26.10
C ILE A 169 -4.11 2.53 26.70
N SER A 170 -2.88 2.33 27.10
CA SER A 170 -1.96 3.35 27.60
C SER A 170 -0.74 3.47 26.69
N THR A 171 0.12 4.46 26.96
CA THR A 171 1.42 4.60 26.30
C THR A 171 2.29 3.36 26.52
N GLY A 172 3.06 3.01 25.48
CA GLY A 172 3.91 1.81 25.50
C GLY A 172 3.63 0.81 24.40
#